data_7eced8a21e4c1b885e7538594bce2144
#
_entry.id   7eced8a21e4c1b885e7538594bce2144
#
_cell.length_a   1.000
_cell.length_b   1.000
_cell.length_c   1.000
_cell.angle_alpha   90.00
_cell.angle_beta   90.00
_cell.angle_gamma   90.00
#
_symmetry.space_group_name_H-M   'P 1'
#
loop_
_entity.id
_entity.type
_entity.pdbx_description
1 polymer ?
#
loop_
_entity_poly.entity_id
_entity_poly.type
_entity_poly.pdbx_seq_one_letter_code
_entity_poly.pdbx_strand_id
1 'polypeptide(L)'
;MLNARATKRYLRSSPRKMRLVIDLIRGKSAAQALATLKFSPKSASKDAEMVLRSAKANVMEKATAANERVDEGKLFVSAAYVNQGPTAKRISPAPMGRAYRIRKRSHHLTIEVSVAQ
;
A
#
# COMPACT_ATOMS: atom_id res chain seq x y z
N MET A 1 -6.73 -2.77 21.72
CA MET A 1 -6.02 -3.35 20.58
C MET A 1 -5.12 -2.30 19.95
N LEU A 2 -3.83 -2.60 19.86
CA LEU A 2 -2.90 -1.69 19.19
C LEU A 2 -3.04 -1.81 17.68
N ASN A 3 -3.13 -0.68 17.01
CA ASN A 3 -3.07 -0.61 15.57
C ASN A 3 -2.36 0.68 15.14
N ALA A 4 -1.83 0.67 13.95
CA ALA A 4 -1.27 1.85 13.33
C ALA A 4 -1.37 1.73 11.82
N ARG A 5 -1.38 2.84 11.16
CA ARG A 5 -1.45 2.88 9.70
C ARG A 5 -0.32 3.73 9.14
N ALA A 6 0.00 3.48 7.90
CA ALA A 6 0.89 4.31 7.12
C ALA A 6 0.24 4.59 5.77
N THR A 7 0.42 5.80 5.28
CA THR A 7 -0.12 6.23 4.00
C THR A 7 0.99 6.83 3.16
N LYS A 8 1.08 6.40 1.91
CA LYS A 8 1.92 7.04 0.92
C LYS A 8 1.02 7.72 -0.11
N ARG A 9 1.18 9.02 -0.25
CA ARG A 9 0.36 9.84 -1.15
C ARG A 9 1.04 10.05 -2.49
N TYR A 10 0.24 10.30 -3.51
CA TYR A 10 0.69 10.69 -4.85
C TYR A 10 1.62 9.65 -5.50
N LEU A 11 1.28 8.38 -5.36
CA LEU A 11 1.95 7.33 -6.11
C LEU A 11 1.56 7.43 -7.58
N ARG A 12 2.57 7.48 -8.44
CA ARG A 12 2.38 7.66 -9.89
C ARG A 12 2.14 6.33 -10.60
N SER A 13 1.04 5.70 -10.30
CA SER A 13 0.63 4.48 -10.97
C SER A 13 -0.88 4.34 -10.93
N SER A 14 -1.40 3.36 -11.66
CA SER A 14 -2.84 3.13 -11.69
C SER A 14 -3.34 2.59 -10.34
N PRO A 15 -4.40 3.17 -9.76
CA PRO A 15 -5.01 2.62 -8.54
C PRO A 15 -5.43 1.16 -8.73
N ARG A 16 -5.92 0.80 -9.92
CA ARG A 16 -6.36 -0.54 -10.23
C ARG A 16 -5.24 -1.57 -10.10
N LYS A 17 -4.04 -1.23 -10.58
CA LYS A 17 -2.87 -2.11 -10.48
C LYS A 17 -2.44 -2.30 -9.03
N MET A 18 -2.47 -1.24 -8.24
CA MET A 18 -2.13 -1.33 -6.81
C MET A 18 -3.16 -2.15 -6.06
N ARG A 19 -4.44 -2.05 -6.38
CA ARG A 19 -5.49 -2.84 -5.74
C ARG A 19 -5.29 -4.34 -5.93
N LEU A 20 -4.82 -4.76 -7.09
CA LEU A 20 -4.50 -6.17 -7.33
C LEU A 20 -3.41 -6.66 -6.38
N VAL A 21 -2.42 -5.82 -6.12
CA VAL A 21 -1.32 -6.16 -5.22
C VAL A 21 -1.79 -6.24 -3.76
N ILE A 22 -2.52 -5.23 -3.28
CA ILE A 22 -2.94 -5.20 -1.88
C ILE A 22 -4.00 -6.24 -1.54
N ASP A 23 -4.78 -6.70 -2.51
CA ASP A 23 -5.74 -7.78 -2.29
C ASP A 23 -5.05 -9.08 -1.89
N LEU A 24 -3.78 -9.26 -2.29
CA LEU A 24 -2.99 -10.44 -1.93
C LEU A 24 -2.53 -10.43 -0.47
N ILE A 25 -2.44 -9.26 0.15
CA ILE A 25 -1.89 -9.12 1.50
C ILE A 25 -2.94 -8.88 2.57
N ARG A 26 -4.15 -8.54 2.17
CA ARG A 26 -5.22 -8.21 3.12
C ARG A 26 -5.58 -9.42 3.99
N GLY A 27 -5.56 -9.24 5.30
CA GLY A 27 -5.86 -10.29 6.26
C GLY A 27 -4.73 -11.25 6.59
N LYS A 28 -3.58 -11.12 5.94
CA LYS A 28 -2.42 -11.98 6.21
C LYS A 28 -1.55 -11.42 7.34
N SER A 29 -0.75 -12.28 7.95
CA SER A 29 0.24 -11.81 8.92
C SER A 29 1.22 -10.86 8.25
N ALA A 30 1.79 -9.92 9.03
CA ALA A 30 2.73 -8.95 8.48
C ALA A 30 3.95 -9.63 7.84
N ALA A 31 4.45 -10.71 8.44
CA ALA A 31 5.59 -11.45 7.89
C ALA A 31 5.25 -12.08 6.53
N GLN A 32 4.09 -12.72 6.42
CA GLN A 32 3.64 -13.33 5.16
C GLN A 32 3.39 -12.27 4.10
N ALA A 33 2.79 -11.15 4.49
CA ALA A 33 2.51 -10.04 3.57
C ALA A 33 3.82 -9.46 3.02
N LEU A 34 4.82 -9.22 3.86
CA LEU A 34 6.12 -8.73 3.43
C LEU A 34 6.81 -9.70 2.48
N ALA A 35 6.77 -11.00 2.77
CA ALA A 35 7.33 -12.02 1.89
C ALA A 35 6.63 -12.04 0.53
N THR A 36 5.30 -11.97 0.53
CA THR A 36 4.50 -11.94 -0.70
C THR A 36 4.88 -10.74 -1.57
N LEU A 37 5.00 -9.55 -0.98
CA LEU A 37 5.34 -8.33 -1.70
C LEU A 37 6.79 -8.35 -2.19
N LYS A 38 7.72 -8.86 -1.38
CA LYS A 38 9.14 -8.92 -1.73
C LYS A 38 9.39 -9.78 -2.96
N PHE A 39 8.69 -10.90 -3.07
CA PHE A 39 8.87 -11.85 -4.18
C PHE A 39 7.90 -11.63 -5.33
N SER A 40 7.05 -10.62 -5.26
CA SER A 40 6.14 -10.29 -6.35
C SER A 40 6.89 -9.62 -7.50
N PRO A 41 6.66 -10.02 -8.76
CA PRO A 41 7.30 -9.37 -9.91
C PRO A 41 6.68 -8.01 -10.28
N LYS A 42 5.54 -7.65 -9.67
CA LYS A 42 4.85 -6.40 -9.99
C LYS A 42 5.58 -5.19 -9.42
N SER A 43 5.71 -4.12 -10.21
CA SER A 43 6.38 -2.89 -9.77
C SER A 43 5.66 -2.21 -8.61
N ALA A 44 4.34 -2.29 -8.56
CA ALA A 44 3.54 -1.74 -7.47
C ALA A 44 3.86 -2.37 -6.11
N SER A 45 4.37 -3.59 -6.09
CA SER A 45 4.71 -4.30 -4.86
C SER A 45 5.81 -3.63 -4.05
N LYS A 46 6.73 -2.94 -4.70
CA LYS A 46 7.81 -2.21 -4.00
C LYS A 46 7.26 -1.10 -3.13
N ASP A 47 6.33 -0.32 -3.67
CA ASP A 47 5.69 0.77 -2.92
C ASP A 47 4.83 0.21 -1.78
N ALA A 48 4.09 -0.86 -2.03
CA ALA A 48 3.29 -1.52 -1.02
C ALA A 48 4.16 -2.08 0.11
N GLU A 49 5.32 -2.66 -0.21
CA GLU A 49 6.27 -3.16 0.78
C GLU A 49 6.77 -2.04 1.69
N MET A 50 7.13 -0.89 1.13
CA MET A 50 7.57 0.26 1.91
C MET A 50 6.49 0.75 2.86
N VAL A 51 5.26 0.86 2.39
CA VAL A 51 4.12 1.30 3.22
C VAL A 51 3.85 0.30 4.34
N LEU A 52 3.91 -1.00 4.04
CA LEU A 52 3.70 -2.05 5.04
C LEU A 52 4.77 -2.03 6.12
N ARG A 53 6.03 -1.85 5.75
CA ARG A 53 7.13 -1.71 6.71
C ARG A 53 6.95 -0.49 7.60
N SER A 54 6.51 0.62 7.02
CA SER A 54 6.22 1.83 7.77
C SER A 54 5.08 1.63 8.78
N ALA A 55 4.00 0.98 8.36
CA ALA A 55 2.87 0.68 9.26
C ALA A 55 3.30 -0.24 10.41
N LYS A 56 4.10 -1.26 10.11
CA LYS A 56 4.66 -2.17 11.12
C LYS A 56 5.50 -1.41 12.13
N ALA A 57 6.39 -0.55 11.67
CA ALA A 57 7.23 0.29 12.53
C ALA A 57 6.38 1.20 13.41
N ASN A 58 5.31 1.77 12.88
CA ASN A 58 4.40 2.63 13.62
C ASN A 58 3.70 1.88 14.76
N VAL A 59 3.30 0.63 14.54
CA VAL A 59 2.70 -0.19 15.60
C VAL A 59 3.72 -0.48 16.70
N MET A 60 4.94 -0.82 16.33
CA MET A 60 6.01 -1.09 17.29
C MET A 60 6.35 0.13 18.11
N GLU A 61 6.36 1.31 17.51
CA GLU A 61 6.59 2.57 18.20
C GLU A 61 5.46 2.89 19.19
N LYS A 62 4.21 2.68 18.79
CA LYS A 62 3.06 2.84 19.71
C LYS A 62 3.15 1.90 20.89
N ALA A 63 3.54 0.66 20.66
CA ALA A 63 3.73 -0.33 21.74
C ALA A 63 4.80 0.12 22.74
N THR A 64 5.91 0.64 22.24
CA THR A 64 6.99 1.16 23.07
C THR A 64 6.52 2.34 23.90
N ALA A 65 5.78 3.27 23.30
CA ALA A 65 5.25 4.45 23.98
C ALA A 65 4.24 4.07 25.08
N ALA A 66 3.49 2.98 24.88
CA ALA A 66 2.51 2.48 25.86
C ALA A 66 3.11 1.50 26.86
N ASN A 67 4.41 1.23 26.80
CA ASN A 67 5.11 0.22 27.62
C ASN A 67 4.51 -1.18 27.47
N GLU A 68 3.96 -1.49 26.31
CA GLU A 68 3.42 -2.80 26.01
C GLU A 68 4.41 -3.62 25.20
N ARG A 69 4.47 -4.92 25.50
CA ARG A 69 5.24 -5.86 24.67
C ARG A 69 4.35 -6.38 23.56
N VAL A 70 4.86 -6.30 22.36
CA VAL A 70 4.16 -6.80 21.18
C VAL A 70 5.04 -7.88 20.51
N ASP A 71 4.43 -9.03 20.31
CA ASP A 71 5.06 -10.11 19.53
C ASP A 71 4.88 -9.78 18.05
N GLU A 72 5.99 -9.64 17.33
CA GLU A 72 5.95 -9.35 15.89
C GLU A 72 5.19 -10.43 15.10
N GLY A 73 5.21 -11.68 15.58
CA GLY A 73 4.47 -12.76 14.96
C GLY A 73 2.95 -12.61 15.04
N LYS A 74 2.44 -11.75 15.89
CA LYS A 74 1.01 -11.46 16.04
C LYS A 74 0.53 -10.27 15.24
N LEU A 75 1.41 -9.61 14.51
CA LEU A 75 1.02 -8.50 13.66
C LEU A 75 0.36 -9.02 12.37
N PHE A 76 -0.73 -8.39 11.99
CA PHE A 76 -1.45 -8.76 10.76
C PHE A 76 -1.96 -7.50 10.05
N VAL A 77 -2.18 -7.62 8.75
CA VAL A 77 -2.76 -6.54 7.95
C VAL A 77 -4.26 -6.52 8.17
N SER A 78 -4.74 -5.57 8.96
CA SER A 78 -6.16 -5.45 9.29
C SER A 78 -6.94 -4.72 8.21
N ALA A 79 -6.32 -3.76 7.54
CA ALA A 79 -6.95 -3.02 6.46
C ALA A 79 -5.90 -2.59 5.45
N ALA A 80 -6.26 -2.60 4.19
CA ALA A 80 -5.44 -2.07 3.12
C ALA A 80 -6.36 -1.54 2.03
N TYR A 81 -6.17 -0.30 1.61
CA TYR A 81 -7.03 0.30 0.60
C TYR A 81 -6.27 1.33 -0.22
N VAL A 82 -6.78 1.58 -1.40
CA VAL A 82 -6.23 2.55 -2.35
C VAL A 82 -7.30 3.58 -2.67
N ASN A 83 -6.98 4.85 -2.44
CA ASN A 83 -7.83 5.96 -2.82
C ASN A 83 -7.29 6.62 -4.06
N GLN A 84 -8.18 7.04 -4.96
CA GLN A 84 -7.80 7.71 -6.17
C GLN A 84 -7.27 9.12 -5.85
N GLY A 85 -6.11 9.45 -6.43
CA GLY A 85 -5.53 10.78 -6.34
C GLY A 85 -5.83 11.63 -7.59
N PRO A 86 -5.18 12.79 -7.71
CA PRO A 86 -5.37 13.64 -8.88
C PRO A 86 -4.91 12.94 -10.15
N THR A 87 -5.60 13.22 -11.25
CA THR A 87 -5.30 12.66 -12.56
C THR A 87 -4.77 13.77 -13.47
N ALA A 88 -3.58 13.61 -14.02
CA ALA A 88 -3.04 14.50 -15.02
C ALA A 88 -3.48 14.05 -16.40
N LYS A 89 -4.05 14.96 -17.17
CA LYS A 89 -4.48 14.69 -18.55
C LYS A 89 -3.38 15.06 -19.51
N ARG A 90 -3.11 14.17 -20.46
CA ARG A 90 -2.09 14.36 -21.49
C ARG A 90 -2.67 14.00 -22.85
N ILE A 91 -2.02 14.46 -23.91
CA ILE A 91 -2.43 14.19 -25.28
C ILE A 91 -1.35 13.33 -25.95
N SER A 92 -1.78 12.27 -26.63
CA SER A 92 -0.90 11.42 -27.43
C SER A 92 -1.28 11.60 -28.91
N PRO A 93 -0.29 11.76 -29.82
CA PRO A 93 -0.58 11.82 -31.25
C PRO A 93 -1.27 10.53 -31.72
N ALA A 94 -2.19 10.69 -32.63
CA ALA A 94 -2.93 9.59 -33.23
C ALA A 94 -2.92 9.72 -34.76
N PRO A 95 -3.17 8.62 -35.51
CA PRO A 95 -3.27 8.68 -36.96
C PRO A 95 -4.30 9.68 -37.44
N MET A 96 -4.09 10.23 -38.65
CA MET A 96 -5.00 11.16 -39.30
C MET A 96 -5.22 12.49 -38.60
N GLY A 97 -4.20 13.02 -37.92
CA GLY A 97 -4.29 14.31 -37.25
C GLY A 97 -5.17 14.33 -36.02
N ARG A 98 -5.58 13.15 -35.52
CA ARG A 98 -6.35 13.03 -34.28
C ARG A 98 -5.41 12.98 -33.08
N ALA A 99 -5.96 13.25 -31.89
CA ALA A 99 -5.23 13.15 -30.65
C ALA A 99 -6.02 12.29 -29.66
N TYR A 100 -5.33 11.36 -29.00
CA TYR A 100 -5.92 10.56 -27.93
C TYR A 100 -5.60 11.20 -26.60
N ARG A 101 -6.57 11.16 -25.69
CA ARG A 101 -6.36 11.61 -24.31
C ARG A 101 -5.73 10.50 -23.50
N ILE A 102 -4.66 10.84 -22.81
CA ILE A 102 -3.99 9.96 -21.85
C ILE A 102 -4.24 10.48 -20.45
N ARG A 103 -4.66 9.60 -19.55
CA ARG A 103 -4.84 9.92 -18.14
C ARG A 103 -3.69 9.35 -17.35
N LYS A 104 -2.85 10.21 -16.80
CA LYS A 104 -1.79 9.84 -15.87
C LYS A 104 -2.37 9.87 -14.47
N ARG A 105 -2.80 8.71 -14.00
CA ARG A 105 -3.46 8.59 -12.70
C ARG A 105 -2.45 8.47 -11.58
N SER A 106 -2.82 8.98 -10.42
CA SER A 106 -2.10 8.77 -9.17
C SER A 106 -3.04 8.19 -8.13
N HIS A 107 -2.48 7.69 -7.05
CA HIS A 107 -3.28 7.13 -5.97
C HIS A 107 -2.59 7.31 -4.63
N HIS A 108 -3.36 7.08 -3.57
CA HIS A 108 -2.89 7.10 -2.19
C HIS A 108 -3.10 5.71 -1.61
N LEU A 109 -2.03 5.11 -1.13
CA LEU A 109 -2.08 3.78 -0.52
C LEU A 109 -2.01 3.89 0.99
N THR A 110 -2.95 3.25 1.67
CA THR A 110 -2.98 3.15 3.13
C THR A 110 -3.01 1.69 3.53
N ILE A 111 -2.13 1.33 4.45
CA ILE A 111 -2.10 -0.02 5.05
C ILE A 111 -2.16 0.15 6.57
N GLU A 112 -3.06 -0.59 7.20
CA GLU A 112 -3.20 -0.63 8.64
C GLU A 112 -2.75 -1.99 9.16
N VAL A 113 -1.89 -1.98 10.17
CA VAL A 113 -1.40 -3.17 10.84
C VAL A 113 -1.91 -3.17 12.28
N SER A 114 -2.44 -4.29 12.71
CA SER A 114 -2.97 -4.49 14.05
C SER A 114 -2.30 -5.68 14.73
N VAL A 115 -2.43 -5.72 16.05
CA VAL A 115 -1.92 -6.84 16.86
C VAL A 115 -3.05 -7.81 17.11
N ALA A 116 -2.86 -9.08 16.75
CA ALA A 116 -3.81 -10.15 17.08
C ALA A 116 -3.78 -10.44 18.58
N GLN A 117 -4.94 -10.63 19.15
CA GLN A 117 -5.07 -11.04 20.55
C GLN A 117 -5.03 -12.54 20.71
#